data_ad88683e38bdc504bdbdadbec64837b3
#
_entry.id   ad88683e38bdc504bdbdadbec64837b3
#
_cell.length_a   1.000
_cell.length_b   1.000
_cell.length_c   1.000
_cell.angle_alpha   90.00
_cell.angle_beta   90.00
_cell.angle_gamma   90.00
#
_symmetry.space_group_name_H-M   'P 1'
#
loop_
_entity.id
_entity.type
_entity.pdbx_description
1 polymer ?
#
loop_
_entity_poly.entity_id
_entity_poly.type
_entity_poly.pdbx_seq_one_letter_code
_entity_poly.pdbx_strand_id
1 'polypeptide(L)'
;MKRLIAGLSLVCSLLLSVNMFAACGGDGSSQSGGDSGEITLRFWNGFTGLDGDSMDEMIKDFNDEYAGEIKVSADKMAWDTLFTKITTTKTNLKSAPHIVAMSNSRVAGMVERDLLLPIDDIASVLGVTQEDYIASAWSTGILDGKRYSFPLDIHPTAMYYNKDLITEEELPATWEEFLTVCEEKTDPETGVYGFAVPSMYSITKDIFASMLLQNGGDLYDSENTAVYNSQAGVEALQYLCDLVYKYGVSPKDVGAGGDYTLFKTGKSVFYFDGPWMLNSFDLIENGETANVGVAAMPGAVGENGVSYSGSHQFTLMSNTVTDDRTKEACYTFIKYIQQHSLSWAKAGQVPALKEVLDSEEYKSIAALQPFTETAYKADLGKADYKYFYEGYNYMGVAVSNAISDKYGPKDSLDRAVKSFSNWIIDNGF
;
A
#
# COMPACT_ATOMS: atom_id res chain seq x y z
N MET A 1 10.67 52.84 -27.85
CA MET A 1 11.39 53.86 -27.06
C MET A 1 12.04 53.12 -25.92
N LYS A 2 13.31 52.70 -26.04
CA LYS A 2 14.56 53.36 -25.59
C LYS A 2 14.49 53.80 -24.14
N ARG A 3 15.23 53.12 -23.24
CA ARG A 3 16.57 53.34 -22.62
C ARG A 3 16.67 52.42 -21.41
N LEU A 4 17.63 51.51 -21.26
CA LEU A 4 19.07 51.65 -20.92
C LEU A 4 19.37 52.37 -19.61
N ILE A 5 20.14 51.69 -18.74
CA ILE A 5 21.35 52.11 -17.99
C ILE A 5 21.51 51.09 -16.83
N ALA A 6 22.48 50.17 -16.81
CA ALA A 6 23.87 50.22 -16.32
C ALA A 6 23.92 50.40 -14.78
N GLY A 7 24.42 49.50 -13.94
CA GLY A 7 25.76 48.92 -13.85
C GLY A 7 26.43 49.45 -12.60
N LEU A 8 26.79 48.60 -11.63
CA LEU A 8 27.94 48.89 -10.75
C LEU A 8 28.48 47.56 -10.17
N SER A 9 29.71 47.26 -10.56
CA SER A 9 30.61 46.30 -9.95
C SER A 9 31.17 46.85 -8.65
N LEU A 10 31.30 45.99 -7.62
CA LEU A 10 32.27 46.27 -6.56
C LEU A 10 33.00 44.99 -6.18
N VAL A 11 34.29 45.01 -6.45
CA VAL A 11 35.36 44.08 -6.06
C VAL A 11 35.86 44.51 -4.68
N CYS A 12 36.03 43.56 -3.77
CA CYS A 12 36.99 43.65 -2.64
C CYS A 12 37.29 42.23 -2.14
N SER A 13 38.39 41.68 -2.55
CA SER A 13 39.69 41.56 -1.89
C SER A 13 39.81 40.45 -0.84
N LEU A 14 40.65 39.48 -1.23
CA LEU A 14 41.34 38.45 -0.44
C LEU A 14 41.85 38.91 0.93
N LEU A 15 41.76 38.02 1.91
CA LEU A 15 42.77 37.86 2.93
C LEU A 15 43.00 36.34 3.16
N LEU A 16 44.12 35.85 2.66
CA LEU A 16 44.73 34.57 3.06
C LEU A 16 45.32 34.77 4.47
N SER A 17 45.02 33.84 5.38
CA SER A 17 45.86 33.61 6.53
C SER A 17 46.26 32.12 6.55
N VAL A 18 47.50 31.88 6.15
CA VAL A 18 48.22 30.64 6.31
C VAL A 18 48.64 30.50 7.77
N ASN A 19 48.23 29.42 8.43
CA ASN A 19 48.88 28.95 9.65
C ASN A 19 49.50 27.59 9.41
N MET A 20 50.82 27.58 9.21
CA MET A 20 51.67 26.41 9.41
C MET A 20 51.73 26.10 10.90
N PHE A 21 51.48 24.86 11.29
CA PHE A 21 52.06 24.29 12.51
C PHE A 21 52.68 22.94 12.26
N ALA A 22 53.82 22.83 12.85
CA ALA A 22 54.85 21.82 12.69
C ALA A 22 54.42 20.45 13.18
N ALA A 23 55.04 19.45 12.56
CA ALA A 23 55.06 18.08 12.99
C ALA A 23 55.79 17.91 14.31
N CYS A 24 55.23 17.11 15.23
CA CYS A 24 55.97 16.35 16.22
C CYS A 24 55.39 14.94 16.27
N GLY A 25 56.23 13.95 15.98
CA GLY A 25 55.88 12.53 16.07
C GLY A 25 55.71 12.09 17.52
N GLY A 26 54.85 11.08 17.68
CA GLY A 26 54.61 10.37 18.94
C GLY A 26 53.92 9.06 18.64
N ASP A 27 54.49 8.01 19.12
CA ASP A 27 54.33 6.59 18.90
C ASP A 27 52.89 6.05 18.95
N GLY A 28 52.75 4.93 18.25
CA GLY A 28 51.55 4.15 18.10
C GLY A 28 50.89 3.65 19.37
N SER A 29 49.62 3.79 19.38
CA SER A 29 48.68 2.82 19.94
C SER A 29 47.47 2.74 18.99
N SER A 30 47.39 1.62 18.29
CA SER A 30 46.19 1.23 17.57
C SER A 30 45.05 1.04 18.57
N GLN A 31 44.35 2.13 18.89
CA GLN A 31 42.98 2.04 19.43
C GLN A 31 42.08 1.75 18.24
N SER A 32 41.52 0.56 18.23
CA SER A 32 40.30 0.26 17.50
C SER A 32 39.17 1.15 18.07
N GLY A 33 39.15 2.39 17.64
CA GLY A 33 38.03 3.29 17.87
C GLY A 33 36.86 2.76 17.05
N GLY A 34 35.91 2.10 17.71
CA GLY A 34 34.59 1.92 17.13
C GLY A 34 34.07 3.30 16.74
N ASP A 35 33.59 3.44 15.53
CA ASP A 35 32.97 4.65 15.03
C ASP A 35 31.69 4.86 15.87
N SER A 36 31.78 5.71 16.90
CA SER A 36 30.68 5.98 17.86
C SER A 36 29.78 7.13 17.39
N GLY A 37 29.79 7.43 16.10
CA GLY A 37 28.96 8.47 15.52
C GLY A 37 27.50 8.02 15.34
N GLU A 38 26.57 8.99 15.30
CA GLU A 38 25.17 8.78 14.99
C GLU A 38 25.02 8.11 13.60
N ILE A 39 24.19 7.05 13.52
CA ILE A 39 23.87 6.37 12.26
C ILE A 39 22.70 7.10 11.62
N THR A 40 22.86 7.56 10.38
CA THR A 40 21.73 8.12 9.61
C THR A 40 21.16 7.08 8.64
N LEU A 41 19.94 6.66 8.89
CA LEU A 41 19.18 5.78 8.02
C LEU A 41 18.33 6.60 7.04
N ARG A 42 18.25 6.17 5.79
CA ARG A 42 17.30 6.70 4.80
C ARG A 42 16.16 5.73 4.64
N PHE A 43 14.94 6.21 4.85
CA PHE A 43 13.69 5.45 4.72
C PHE A 43 12.87 6.01 3.55
N TRP A 44 12.58 5.16 2.56
CA TRP A 44 11.69 5.52 1.46
C TRP A 44 10.34 4.86 1.63
N ASN A 45 9.27 5.65 1.39
CA ASN A 45 7.90 5.15 1.49
C ASN A 45 6.97 5.87 0.49
N GLY A 46 5.80 5.28 0.30
CA GLY A 46 4.76 5.80 -0.59
C GLY A 46 3.58 6.44 0.14
N PHE A 47 3.67 6.67 1.44
CA PHE A 47 2.61 7.24 2.27
C PHE A 47 2.49 8.74 2.01
N THR A 48 1.68 9.13 1.02
CA THR A 48 1.56 10.54 0.58
C THR A 48 0.24 11.18 1.03
N GLY A 49 -0.61 10.44 1.72
CA GLY A 49 -1.86 10.91 2.33
C GLY A 49 -1.69 11.31 3.80
N LEU A 50 -2.80 11.35 4.53
CA LEU A 50 -2.82 11.63 5.98
C LEU A 50 -2.04 10.57 6.79
N ASP A 51 -1.98 9.35 6.32
CA ASP A 51 -1.13 8.28 6.85
C ASP A 51 0.37 8.63 6.80
N GLY A 52 0.78 9.35 5.78
CA GLY A 52 2.15 9.85 5.66
C GLY A 52 2.52 10.90 6.71
N ASP A 53 1.59 11.72 7.13
CA ASP A 53 1.81 12.69 8.21
C ASP A 53 1.98 11.98 9.56
N SER A 54 1.19 10.92 9.79
CA SER A 54 1.34 10.08 10.98
C SER A 54 2.67 9.32 11.00
N MET A 55 3.13 8.80 9.86
CA MET A 55 4.44 8.17 9.76
C MET A 55 5.58 9.17 10.03
N ASP A 56 5.47 10.41 9.55
CA ASP A 56 6.46 11.46 9.83
C ASP A 56 6.52 11.79 11.33
N GLU A 57 5.37 11.81 12.02
CA GLU A 57 5.32 12.03 13.46
C GLU A 57 5.98 10.86 14.22
N MET A 58 5.69 9.62 13.87
CA MET A 58 6.36 8.44 14.43
C MET A 58 7.88 8.46 14.21
N ILE A 59 8.33 8.91 13.03
CA ILE A 59 9.77 9.06 12.73
C ILE A 59 10.38 10.19 13.55
N LYS A 60 9.68 11.30 13.74
CA LYS A 60 10.14 12.39 14.60
C LYS A 60 10.33 11.92 16.04
N ASP A 61 9.35 11.21 16.59
CA ASP A 61 9.39 10.69 17.95
C ASP A 61 10.52 9.66 18.12
N PHE A 62 10.73 8.78 17.13
CA PHE A 62 11.90 7.91 17.07
C PHE A 62 13.22 8.70 17.11
N ASN A 63 13.35 9.73 16.29
CA ASN A 63 14.56 10.55 16.23
C ASN A 63 14.83 11.31 17.54
N ASP A 64 13.77 11.70 18.25
CA ASP A 64 13.88 12.35 19.56
C ASP A 64 14.32 11.33 20.65
N GLU A 65 13.79 10.09 20.61
CA GLU A 65 14.13 9.02 21.56
C GLU A 65 15.56 8.50 21.36
N TYR A 66 16.01 8.32 20.11
CA TYR A 66 17.31 7.77 19.74
C TYR A 66 18.34 8.87 19.38
N ALA A 67 18.14 10.10 19.86
CA ALA A 67 19.00 11.23 19.52
C ALA A 67 20.49 10.97 19.86
N GLY A 68 21.37 11.14 18.86
CA GLY A 68 22.81 10.90 18.98
C GLY A 68 23.24 9.45 18.73
N GLU A 69 22.29 8.52 18.58
CA GLU A 69 22.57 7.11 18.28
C GLU A 69 22.12 6.75 16.86
N ILE A 70 20.83 6.95 16.55
CA ILE A 70 20.22 6.63 15.25
C ILE A 70 19.31 7.78 14.84
N LYS A 71 19.46 8.21 13.60
CA LYS A 71 18.59 9.19 12.96
C LYS A 71 17.97 8.62 11.70
N VAL A 72 16.64 8.72 11.56
CA VAL A 72 15.92 8.33 10.33
C VAL A 72 15.55 9.59 9.55
N SER A 73 15.92 9.62 8.26
CA SER A 73 15.48 10.62 7.29
C SER A 73 14.57 9.93 6.28
N ALA A 74 13.31 10.37 6.21
CA ALA A 74 12.33 9.81 5.28
C ALA A 74 12.22 10.62 3.99
N ASP A 75 12.11 9.91 2.86
CA ASP A 75 11.73 10.47 1.56
C ASP A 75 10.38 9.86 1.16
N LYS A 76 9.32 10.69 1.12
CA LYS A 76 7.97 10.32 0.65
C LYS A 76 7.85 10.60 -0.85
N MET A 77 7.27 9.67 -1.59
CA MET A 77 7.00 9.85 -3.02
C MET A 77 5.88 8.92 -3.49
N ALA A 78 5.18 9.28 -4.57
CA ALA A 78 4.16 8.41 -5.14
C ALA A 78 4.73 7.01 -5.43
N TRP A 79 3.94 5.96 -5.17
CA TRP A 79 4.35 4.55 -5.25
C TRP A 79 5.06 4.20 -6.57
N ASP A 80 4.54 4.62 -7.72
CA ASP A 80 5.16 4.34 -9.03
C ASP A 80 6.54 5.01 -9.18
N THR A 81 6.69 6.21 -8.63
CA THR A 81 7.98 6.92 -8.60
C THR A 81 8.96 6.18 -7.71
N LEU A 82 8.52 5.72 -6.53
CA LEU A 82 9.35 4.95 -5.59
C LEU A 82 9.88 3.69 -6.25
N PHE A 83 9.02 2.88 -6.86
CA PHE A 83 9.43 1.63 -7.50
C PHE A 83 10.35 1.85 -8.70
N THR A 84 10.12 2.90 -9.48
CA THR A 84 11.03 3.28 -10.56
C THR A 84 12.40 3.69 -10.02
N LYS A 85 12.45 4.47 -8.94
CA LYS A 85 13.71 4.92 -8.33
C LYS A 85 14.51 3.77 -7.70
N ILE A 86 13.83 2.83 -7.01
CA ILE A 86 14.50 1.67 -6.39
C ILE A 86 15.35 0.91 -7.41
N THR A 87 14.82 0.67 -8.62
CA THR A 87 15.55 -0.08 -9.66
C THR A 87 16.84 0.62 -10.12
N THR A 88 16.95 1.92 -9.89
CA THR A 88 18.14 2.72 -10.25
C THR A 88 19.16 2.85 -9.11
N THR A 89 18.84 2.35 -7.92
CA THR A 89 19.70 2.50 -6.72
C THR A 89 21.03 1.77 -6.83
N LYS A 90 21.13 0.72 -7.66
CA LYS A 90 22.41 0.00 -7.90
C LYS A 90 23.54 0.93 -8.39
N THR A 91 23.21 2.03 -9.04
CA THR A 91 24.19 2.96 -9.63
C THR A 91 24.38 4.24 -8.82
N ASN A 92 23.49 4.54 -7.85
CA ASN A 92 23.56 5.75 -7.03
C ASN A 92 23.36 5.44 -5.54
N LEU A 93 24.38 4.89 -4.91
CA LEU A 93 24.35 4.48 -3.50
C LEU A 93 24.22 5.64 -2.51
N LYS A 94 24.68 6.85 -2.87
CA LYS A 94 24.66 8.00 -1.94
C LYS A 94 23.27 8.44 -1.55
N SER A 95 22.30 8.31 -2.46
CA SER A 95 20.89 8.66 -2.22
C SER A 95 20.00 7.43 -2.03
N ALA A 96 20.53 6.21 -2.18
CA ALA A 96 19.77 5.00 -2.04
C ALA A 96 19.27 4.80 -0.58
N PRO A 97 18.07 4.27 -0.35
CA PRO A 97 17.54 4.03 0.99
C PRO A 97 18.25 2.85 1.67
N HIS A 98 18.15 2.79 3.00
CA HIS A 98 18.48 1.59 3.78
C HIS A 98 17.23 0.74 3.97
N ILE A 99 16.09 1.40 4.24
CA ILE A 99 14.79 0.79 4.48
C ILE A 99 13.82 1.30 3.43
N VAL A 100 12.96 0.40 2.94
CA VAL A 100 11.83 0.76 2.07
C VAL A 100 10.56 0.12 2.62
N ALA A 101 9.49 0.90 2.78
CA ALA A 101 8.15 0.34 2.87
C ALA A 101 7.64 0.09 1.45
N MET A 102 7.22 -1.12 1.15
CA MET A 102 6.68 -1.46 -0.18
C MET A 102 5.51 -2.44 -0.09
N SER A 103 4.70 -2.49 -1.13
CA SER A 103 3.65 -3.49 -1.24
C SER A 103 4.24 -4.90 -1.32
N ASN A 104 3.60 -5.87 -0.63
CA ASN A 104 3.94 -7.29 -0.70
C ASN A 104 4.07 -7.79 -2.15
N SER A 105 3.23 -7.30 -3.06
CA SER A 105 3.24 -7.65 -4.49
C SER A 105 4.53 -7.30 -5.23
N ARG A 106 5.39 -6.47 -4.65
CA ARG A 106 6.67 -6.03 -5.25
C ARG A 106 7.88 -6.77 -4.72
N VAL A 107 7.78 -7.40 -3.55
CA VAL A 107 8.92 -7.98 -2.84
C VAL A 107 9.64 -9.02 -3.70
N ALA A 108 8.93 -10.00 -4.26
CA ALA A 108 9.53 -11.06 -5.07
C ALA A 108 10.28 -10.52 -6.31
N GLY A 109 9.70 -9.53 -6.99
CA GLY A 109 10.36 -8.89 -8.14
C GLY A 109 11.62 -8.09 -7.77
N MET A 110 11.71 -7.58 -6.54
CA MET A 110 12.92 -6.89 -6.06
C MET A 110 14.00 -7.88 -5.60
N VAL A 111 13.59 -9.03 -5.03
CA VAL A 111 14.52 -10.14 -4.71
C VAL A 111 15.17 -10.70 -5.97
N GLU A 112 14.40 -10.93 -7.03
CA GLU A 112 14.94 -11.40 -8.32
C GLU A 112 15.99 -10.46 -8.92
N ARG A 113 15.92 -9.18 -8.58
CA ARG A 113 16.89 -8.15 -9.01
C ARG A 113 18.08 -7.97 -8.06
N ASP A 114 18.20 -8.83 -7.04
CA ASP A 114 19.23 -8.73 -5.97
C ASP A 114 19.23 -7.38 -5.24
N LEU A 115 18.05 -6.75 -5.08
CA LEU A 115 17.94 -5.46 -4.43
C LEU A 115 17.68 -5.56 -2.92
N LEU A 116 17.13 -6.68 -2.44
CA LEU A 116 16.75 -6.85 -1.05
C LEU A 116 17.75 -7.74 -0.28
N LEU A 117 17.98 -7.37 0.97
CA LEU A 117 18.79 -8.14 1.91
C LEU A 117 17.92 -9.19 2.60
N PRO A 118 18.34 -10.47 2.72
CA PRO A 118 17.69 -11.43 3.60
C PRO A 118 17.74 -10.97 5.07
N ILE A 119 16.62 -11.08 5.75
CA ILE A 119 16.41 -10.65 7.16
C ILE A 119 15.84 -11.79 8.01
N ASP A 120 16.37 -13.00 7.85
CA ASP A 120 15.86 -14.22 8.51
C ASP A 120 15.87 -14.13 10.03
N ASP A 121 16.77 -13.36 10.59
CA ASP A 121 16.98 -13.14 12.03
C ASP A 121 16.07 -12.06 12.64
N ILE A 122 15.35 -11.26 11.83
CA ILE A 122 14.58 -10.10 12.32
C ILE A 122 13.56 -10.50 13.39
N ALA A 123 12.81 -11.58 13.18
CA ALA A 123 11.78 -12.03 14.12
C ALA A 123 12.38 -12.34 15.49
N SER A 124 13.54 -13.02 15.51
CA SER A 124 14.26 -13.33 16.76
C SER A 124 14.77 -12.07 17.45
N VAL A 125 15.29 -11.10 16.66
CA VAL A 125 15.80 -9.82 17.21
C VAL A 125 14.66 -8.96 17.79
N LEU A 126 13.51 -8.94 17.13
CA LEU A 126 12.33 -8.25 17.63
C LEU A 126 11.67 -8.98 18.81
N GLY A 127 11.93 -10.27 18.97
CA GLY A 127 11.33 -11.11 20.02
C GLY A 127 9.89 -11.53 19.69
N VAL A 128 9.56 -11.71 18.40
CA VAL A 128 8.23 -12.05 17.89
C VAL A 128 8.24 -13.34 17.09
N THR A 129 7.05 -13.91 16.90
CA THR A 129 6.82 -15.14 16.15
C THR A 129 5.70 -14.98 15.13
N GLN A 130 5.47 -15.99 14.32
CA GLN A 130 4.36 -16.02 13.36
C GLN A 130 2.99 -15.86 14.03
N GLU A 131 2.83 -16.40 15.23
CA GLU A 131 1.58 -16.37 15.99
C GLU A 131 1.17 -14.95 16.38
N ASP A 132 2.13 -14.03 16.48
CA ASP A 132 1.91 -12.62 16.84
C ASP A 132 1.33 -11.79 15.70
N TYR A 133 1.33 -12.30 14.47
CA TYR A 133 0.90 -11.57 13.28
C TYR A 133 -0.27 -12.23 12.57
N ILE A 134 -0.98 -11.45 11.75
CA ILE A 134 -1.93 -11.99 10.76
C ILE A 134 -1.14 -12.89 9.78
N ALA A 135 -1.58 -14.14 9.65
CA ALA A 135 -0.81 -15.19 8.97
C ALA A 135 -0.49 -14.86 7.50
N SER A 136 -1.45 -14.27 6.77
CA SER A 136 -1.25 -13.87 5.37
C SER A 136 -0.15 -12.81 5.23
N ALA A 137 -0.13 -11.78 6.08
CA ALA A 137 0.91 -10.75 6.06
C ALA A 137 2.29 -11.31 6.45
N TRP A 138 2.34 -12.21 7.43
CA TRP A 138 3.59 -12.84 7.84
C TRP A 138 4.23 -13.68 6.75
N SER A 139 3.42 -14.46 6.01
CA SER A 139 3.91 -15.39 4.98
C SER A 139 4.44 -14.71 3.72
N THR A 140 3.92 -13.53 3.37
CA THR A 140 4.27 -12.84 2.10
C THR A 140 5.72 -12.39 2.01
N GLY A 141 6.44 -12.31 3.12
CA GLY A 141 7.85 -11.92 3.14
C GLY A 141 8.85 -13.05 2.97
N ILE A 142 8.37 -14.29 2.78
CA ILE A 142 9.23 -15.49 2.71
C ILE A 142 9.27 -16.02 1.29
N LEU A 143 10.48 -16.07 0.70
CA LEU A 143 10.74 -16.57 -0.64
C LEU A 143 11.88 -17.58 -0.59
N ASP A 144 11.66 -18.77 -1.13
CA ASP A 144 12.64 -19.87 -1.12
C ASP A 144 13.21 -20.18 0.28
N GLY A 145 12.35 -20.07 1.29
CA GLY A 145 12.69 -20.31 2.70
C GLY A 145 13.49 -19.20 3.38
N LYS A 146 13.70 -18.06 2.73
CA LYS A 146 14.34 -16.87 3.30
C LYS A 146 13.36 -15.73 3.46
N ARG A 147 13.49 -14.98 4.55
CA ARG A 147 12.70 -13.78 4.77
C ARG A 147 13.37 -12.54 4.17
N TYR A 148 12.65 -11.79 3.35
CA TYR A 148 13.10 -10.56 2.71
C TYR A 148 12.30 -9.33 3.11
N SER A 149 11.14 -9.51 3.76
CA SER A 149 10.33 -8.40 4.23
C SER A 149 9.67 -8.70 5.58
N PHE A 150 9.29 -7.65 6.28
CA PHE A 150 8.63 -7.73 7.58
C PHE A 150 7.32 -6.93 7.56
N PRO A 151 6.17 -7.52 7.97
CA PRO A 151 4.86 -6.91 7.79
C PRO A 151 4.67 -5.66 8.65
N LEU A 152 4.10 -4.61 8.07
CA LEU A 152 3.63 -3.41 8.76
C LEU A 152 2.12 -3.49 9.01
N ASP A 153 1.36 -3.68 7.94
CA ASP A 153 -0.11 -3.66 7.96
C ASP A 153 -0.72 -4.63 6.95
N ILE A 154 -2.06 -4.70 6.98
CA ILE A 154 -2.89 -5.22 5.87
C ILE A 154 -3.91 -4.14 5.54
N HIS A 155 -4.17 -3.93 4.26
CA HIS A 155 -5.11 -2.93 3.80
C HIS A 155 -6.14 -3.53 2.83
N PRO A 156 -7.18 -4.21 3.38
CA PRO A 156 -8.28 -4.71 2.58
C PRO A 156 -9.17 -3.56 2.09
N THR A 157 -9.95 -3.85 1.06
CA THR A 157 -11.04 -2.96 0.62
C THR A 157 -12.27 -3.19 1.48
N ALA A 158 -12.93 -2.11 1.90
CA ALA A 158 -14.22 -2.16 2.57
C ALA A 158 -15.25 -1.25 1.88
N MET A 159 -16.50 -1.39 2.27
CA MET A 159 -17.63 -0.64 1.77
C MET A 159 -17.95 0.52 2.72
N TYR A 160 -17.68 1.74 2.27
CA TYR A 160 -18.19 2.95 2.90
C TYR A 160 -19.62 3.19 2.47
N TYR A 161 -20.48 3.64 3.38
CA TYR A 161 -21.88 3.92 3.07
C TYR A 161 -22.34 5.27 3.63
N ASN A 162 -23.25 5.91 2.93
CA ASN A 162 -23.79 7.21 3.30
C ASN A 162 -25.01 7.03 4.20
N LYS A 163 -24.90 7.36 5.51
CA LYS A 163 -25.95 7.22 6.52
C LYS A 163 -27.19 8.08 6.25
N ASP A 164 -27.10 9.11 5.40
CA ASP A 164 -28.26 9.90 4.98
C ASP A 164 -29.11 9.17 3.92
N LEU A 165 -28.56 8.14 3.25
CA LEU A 165 -29.20 7.40 2.15
C LEU A 165 -29.58 5.96 2.52
N ILE A 166 -28.89 5.35 3.51
CA ILE A 166 -29.07 3.96 3.90
C ILE A 166 -28.80 3.77 5.41
N THR A 167 -29.58 2.91 6.06
CA THR A 167 -29.37 2.51 7.46
C THR A 167 -28.46 1.28 7.57
N GLU A 168 -27.96 0.99 8.78
CA GLU A 168 -27.12 -0.19 9.03
C GLU A 168 -27.87 -1.50 8.81
N GLU A 169 -29.19 -1.53 9.06
CA GLU A 169 -30.03 -2.71 8.87
C GLU A 169 -30.26 -3.06 7.40
N GLU A 170 -30.06 -2.10 6.49
CA GLU A 170 -30.19 -2.29 5.04
C GLU A 170 -28.87 -2.70 4.37
N LEU A 171 -27.76 -2.80 5.13
CA LEU A 171 -26.44 -3.08 4.54
C LEU A 171 -26.38 -4.49 3.94
N PRO A 172 -25.90 -4.62 2.69
CA PRO A 172 -25.83 -5.89 1.99
C PRO A 172 -24.65 -6.75 2.47
N ALA A 173 -24.88 -8.03 2.71
CA ALA A 173 -23.85 -9.02 3.02
C ALA A 173 -23.37 -9.80 1.75
N THR A 174 -24.20 -9.81 0.71
CA THR A 174 -23.94 -10.51 -0.56
C THR A 174 -24.01 -9.54 -1.75
N TRP A 175 -23.40 -9.92 -2.88
CA TRP A 175 -23.47 -9.11 -4.10
C TRP A 175 -24.89 -9.06 -4.71
N GLU A 176 -25.75 -10.05 -4.44
CA GLU A 176 -27.15 -10.04 -4.85
C GLU A 176 -27.96 -9.01 -4.05
N GLU A 177 -27.77 -8.98 -2.73
CA GLU A 177 -28.36 -7.96 -1.86
C GLU A 177 -27.81 -6.56 -2.21
N PHE A 178 -26.50 -6.45 -2.50
CA PHE A 178 -25.89 -5.19 -2.92
C PHE A 178 -26.55 -4.62 -4.17
N LEU A 179 -26.78 -5.46 -5.19
CA LEU A 179 -27.48 -5.02 -6.40
C LEU A 179 -28.91 -4.56 -6.07
N THR A 180 -29.66 -5.34 -5.26
CA THR A 180 -31.02 -5.00 -4.85
C THR A 180 -31.07 -3.62 -4.19
N VAL A 181 -30.19 -3.37 -3.22
CA VAL A 181 -30.11 -2.06 -2.55
C VAL A 181 -29.71 -0.95 -3.54
N CYS A 182 -28.76 -1.22 -4.43
CA CYS A 182 -28.37 -0.24 -5.44
C CYS A 182 -29.54 0.13 -6.38
N GLU A 183 -30.37 -0.85 -6.81
CA GLU A 183 -31.56 -0.60 -7.64
C GLU A 183 -32.60 0.21 -6.88
N GLU A 184 -32.87 -0.10 -5.60
CA GLU A 184 -33.82 0.61 -4.77
C GLU A 184 -33.45 2.06 -4.47
N LYS A 185 -32.15 2.32 -4.29
CA LYS A 185 -31.64 3.64 -3.89
C LYS A 185 -31.20 4.52 -5.08
N THR A 186 -31.13 3.98 -6.28
CA THR A 186 -30.75 4.76 -7.47
C THR A 186 -31.92 5.61 -7.95
N ASP A 187 -31.69 6.91 -8.02
CA ASP A 187 -32.66 7.88 -8.55
C ASP A 187 -31.97 8.82 -9.57
N PRO A 188 -32.10 8.50 -10.88
CA PRO A 188 -31.49 9.31 -11.93
C PRO A 188 -32.04 10.75 -12.02
N GLU A 189 -33.26 11.03 -11.50
CA GLU A 189 -33.85 12.37 -11.51
C GLU A 189 -33.13 13.30 -10.53
N THR A 190 -32.74 12.78 -9.37
CA THR A 190 -31.92 13.51 -8.39
C THR A 190 -30.42 13.35 -8.61
N GLY A 191 -30.01 12.42 -9.48
CA GLY A 191 -28.60 12.09 -9.75
C GLY A 191 -27.93 11.33 -8.62
N VAL A 192 -28.70 10.59 -7.83
CA VAL A 192 -28.21 9.64 -6.81
C VAL A 192 -28.08 8.26 -7.43
N TYR A 193 -26.96 7.59 -7.20
CA TYR A 193 -26.66 6.25 -7.68
C TYR A 193 -26.36 5.32 -6.51
N GLY A 194 -26.67 4.03 -6.64
CA GLY A 194 -26.31 3.04 -5.64
C GLY A 194 -24.80 2.94 -5.46
N PHE A 195 -24.07 2.84 -6.57
CA PHE A 195 -22.60 2.77 -6.55
C PHE A 195 -22.02 3.38 -7.83
N ALA A 196 -21.01 4.22 -7.70
CA ALA A 196 -20.29 4.77 -8.83
C ALA A 196 -19.08 3.89 -9.17
N VAL A 197 -19.20 3.01 -10.16
CA VAL A 197 -18.13 2.09 -10.58
C VAL A 197 -17.03 2.87 -11.31
N PRO A 198 -15.80 3.01 -10.75
CA PRO A 198 -14.72 3.72 -11.44
C PRO A 198 -14.28 2.98 -12.71
N SER A 199 -14.19 3.69 -13.82
CA SER A 199 -13.67 3.15 -15.08
C SER A 199 -12.14 3.08 -15.12
N MET A 200 -11.44 3.77 -14.24
CA MET A 200 -9.99 3.67 -14.04
C MET A 200 -9.67 2.53 -13.08
N TYR A 201 -8.55 1.85 -13.33
CA TYR A 201 -8.16 0.60 -12.63
C TYR A 201 -7.62 0.78 -11.19
N SER A 202 -8.08 1.75 -10.43
CA SER A 202 -7.66 1.91 -9.02
C SER A 202 -8.25 0.80 -8.14
N ILE A 203 -9.22 1.13 -7.32
CA ILE A 203 -9.87 0.20 -6.40
C ILE A 203 -10.72 -0.87 -7.13
N THR A 204 -11.20 -0.59 -8.35
CA THR A 204 -12.07 -1.50 -9.09
C THR A 204 -11.40 -2.83 -9.43
N LYS A 205 -10.06 -2.83 -9.63
CA LYS A 205 -9.31 -4.08 -9.83
C LYS A 205 -9.27 -4.94 -8.55
N ASP A 206 -9.24 -4.31 -7.37
CA ASP A 206 -9.22 -5.01 -6.09
C ASP A 206 -10.61 -5.59 -5.77
N ILE A 207 -11.69 -4.88 -6.11
CA ILE A 207 -13.07 -5.39 -6.06
C ILE A 207 -13.20 -6.59 -7.01
N PHE A 208 -12.74 -6.47 -8.26
CA PHE A 208 -12.75 -7.57 -9.22
C PHE A 208 -11.97 -8.79 -8.72
N ALA A 209 -10.77 -8.59 -8.19
CA ALA A 209 -9.95 -9.67 -7.65
C ALA A 209 -10.65 -10.38 -6.49
N SER A 210 -11.29 -9.63 -5.60
CA SER A 210 -12.07 -10.18 -4.49
C SER A 210 -13.27 -11.00 -5.01
N MET A 211 -14.03 -10.47 -5.96
CA MET A 211 -15.16 -11.18 -6.56
C MET A 211 -14.71 -12.45 -7.31
N LEU A 212 -13.58 -12.41 -8.02
CA LEU A 212 -12.98 -13.58 -8.67
C LEU A 212 -12.71 -14.69 -7.66
N LEU A 213 -12.06 -14.35 -6.53
CA LEU A 213 -11.77 -15.30 -5.45
C LEU A 213 -13.06 -15.85 -4.80
N GLN A 214 -14.03 -14.99 -4.53
CA GLN A 214 -15.35 -15.37 -3.99
C GLN A 214 -16.12 -16.31 -4.92
N ASN A 215 -15.94 -16.19 -6.23
CA ASN A 215 -16.51 -17.09 -7.23
C ASN A 215 -15.71 -18.39 -7.38
N GLY A 216 -14.69 -18.63 -6.55
CA GLY A 216 -13.84 -19.83 -6.57
C GLY A 216 -12.79 -19.84 -7.70
N GLY A 217 -12.50 -18.69 -8.30
CA GLY A 217 -11.39 -18.50 -9.23
C GLY A 217 -10.08 -18.12 -8.52
N ASP A 218 -9.03 -17.90 -9.30
CA ASP A 218 -7.71 -17.47 -8.80
C ASP A 218 -7.08 -16.49 -9.80
N LEU A 219 -6.13 -15.69 -9.31
CA LEU A 219 -5.33 -14.79 -10.15
C LEU A 219 -4.29 -15.56 -10.97
N TYR A 220 -3.65 -16.55 -10.35
CA TYR A 220 -2.61 -17.39 -10.95
C TYR A 220 -2.76 -18.83 -10.48
N ASP A 221 -2.45 -19.76 -11.36
CA ASP A 221 -2.41 -21.21 -11.01
C ASP A 221 -1.11 -21.59 -10.26
N SER A 222 -0.95 -22.88 -9.97
CA SER A 222 0.24 -23.41 -9.29
C SER A 222 1.53 -23.24 -10.09
N GLU A 223 1.44 -23.05 -11.40
CA GLU A 223 2.58 -22.87 -12.32
C GLU A 223 2.87 -21.39 -12.59
N ASN A 224 2.23 -20.48 -11.83
CA ASN A 224 2.31 -19.03 -12.01
C ASN A 224 1.77 -18.51 -13.36
N THR A 225 0.88 -19.28 -14.00
CA THR A 225 0.16 -18.81 -15.18
C THR A 225 -1.03 -17.94 -14.74
N ALA A 226 -1.23 -16.81 -15.37
CA ALA A 226 -2.40 -15.97 -15.10
C ALA A 226 -3.68 -16.69 -15.56
N VAL A 227 -4.65 -16.88 -14.65
CA VAL A 227 -5.91 -17.58 -14.87
C VAL A 227 -7.16 -16.76 -14.53
N TYR A 228 -7.00 -15.46 -14.30
CA TYR A 228 -8.10 -14.56 -13.98
C TYR A 228 -9.12 -14.40 -15.14
N ASN A 229 -8.85 -14.95 -16.34
CA ASN A 229 -9.80 -15.07 -17.43
C ASN A 229 -10.67 -16.34 -17.40
N SER A 230 -10.67 -17.07 -16.27
CA SER A 230 -11.56 -18.18 -15.98
C SER A 230 -13.03 -17.77 -16.03
N GLN A 231 -13.96 -18.74 -16.02
CA GLN A 231 -15.40 -18.44 -15.96
C GLN A 231 -15.75 -17.58 -14.74
N ALA A 232 -15.14 -17.85 -13.57
CA ALA A 232 -15.32 -17.08 -12.35
C ALA A 232 -14.93 -15.59 -12.54
N GLY A 233 -13.81 -15.34 -13.25
CA GLY A 233 -13.38 -13.98 -13.56
C GLY A 233 -14.29 -13.28 -14.58
N VAL A 234 -14.74 -14.01 -15.60
CA VAL A 234 -15.69 -13.45 -16.58
C VAL A 234 -17.00 -13.04 -15.91
N GLU A 235 -17.53 -13.85 -15.00
CA GLU A 235 -18.75 -13.58 -14.23
C GLU A 235 -18.56 -12.37 -13.31
N ALA A 236 -17.44 -12.30 -12.59
CA ALA A 236 -17.11 -11.16 -11.73
C ALA A 236 -17.04 -9.83 -12.52
N LEU A 237 -16.35 -9.83 -13.66
CA LEU A 237 -16.22 -8.63 -14.48
C LEU A 237 -17.53 -8.27 -15.20
N GLN A 238 -18.31 -9.27 -15.61
CA GLN A 238 -19.64 -9.05 -16.19
C GLN A 238 -20.58 -8.38 -15.17
N TYR A 239 -20.55 -8.81 -13.90
CA TYR A 239 -21.33 -8.19 -12.84
C TYR A 239 -21.01 -6.69 -12.70
N LEU A 240 -19.72 -6.32 -12.65
CA LEU A 240 -19.33 -4.91 -12.57
C LEU A 240 -19.78 -4.10 -13.79
N CYS A 241 -19.68 -4.67 -15.00
CA CYS A 241 -20.20 -4.04 -16.21
C CYS A 241 -21.74 -3.91 -16.18
N ASP A 242 -22.42 -4.92 -15.67
CA ASP A 242 -23.89 -4.93 -15.59
C ASP A 242 -24.41 -3.85 -14.63
N LEU A 243 -23.71 -3.52 -13.55
CA LEU A 243 -24.07 -2.38 -12.68
C LEU A 243 -24.17 -1.07 -13.47
N VAL A 244 -23.30 -0.89 -14.47
CA VAL A 244 -23.27 0.32 -15.31
C VAL A 244 -24.27 0.25 -16.46
N TYR A 245 -24.26 -0.85 -17.23
CA TYR A 245 -24.91 -0.88 -18.56
C TYR A 245 -26.26 -1.59 -18.58
N LYS A 246 -26.48 -2.54 -17.67
CA LYS A 246 -27.74 -3.31 -17.61
C LYS A 246 -28.70 -2.76 -16.55
N TYR A 247 -28.19 -2.55 -15.35
CA TYR A 247 -29.00 -2.11 -14.21
C TYR A 247 -29.03 -0.59 -14.07
N GLY A 248 -28.02 0.12 -14.58
CA GLY A 248 -27.98 1.58 -14.54
C GLY A 248 -27.85 2.17 -13.13
N VAL A 249 -27.36 1.37 -12.18
CA VAL A 249 -27.15 1.78 -10.78
C VAL A 249 -25.86 2.55 -10.58
N SER A 250 -25.05 2.69 -11.63
CA SER A 250 -23.83 3.50 -11.70
C SER A 250 -23.91 4.47 -12.88
N PRO A 251 -23.40 5.70 -12.75
CA PRO A 251 -23.21 6.55 -13.91
C PRO A 251 -22.14 5.93 -14.83
N LYS A 252 -22.22 6.23 -16.13
CA LYS A 252 -21.20 5.87 -17.10
C LYS A 252 -19.99 6.79 -16.98
N ASP A 253 -18.83 6.30 -17.39
CA ASP A 253 -17.60 7.09 -17.53
C ASP A 253 -17.13 7.77 -16.22
N VAL A 254 -17.22 7.06 -15.09
CA VAL A 254 -16.70 7.53 -13.81
C VAL A 254 -15.16 7.54 -13.88
N GLY A 255 -14.60 8.73 -14.08
CA GLY A 255 -13.14 8.93 -14.14
C GLY A 255 -12.46 8.81 -12.78
N ALA A 256 -11.14 8.98 -12.77
CA ALA A 256 -10.36 8.91 -11.54
C ALA A 256 -10.86 9.89 -10.46
N GLY A 257 -11.18 9.38 -9.27
CA GLY A 257 -11.71 10.17 -8.15
C GLY A 257 -13.15 10.66 -8.34
N GLY A 258 -13.83 10.26 -9.42
CA GLY A 258 -15.22 10.59 -9.68
C GLY A 258 -16.16 9.88 -8.71
N ASP A 259 -15.86 8.64 -8.35
CA ASP A 259 -16.51 7.83 -7.33
C ASP A 259 -16.47 8.48 -5.95
N TYR A 260 -15.27 8.87 -5.51
CA TYR A 260 -15.07 9.63 -4.26
C TYR A 260 -15.87 10.95 -4.27
N THR A 261 -15.82 11.68 -5.38
CA THR A 261 -16.53 12.96 -5.51
C THR A 261 -18.05 12.78 -5.42
N LEU A 262 -18.62 11.77 -6.09
CA LEU A 262 -20.04 11.44 -6.03
C LEU A 262 -20.43 11.03 -4.62
N PHE A 263 -19.67 10.17 -3.97
CA PHE A 263 -19.93 9.73 -2.61
C PHE A 263 -19.89 10.91 -1.63
N LYS A 264 -18.82 11.71 -1.66
CA LYS A 264 -18.63 12.86 -0.77
C LYS A 264 -19.71 13.93 -0.91
N THR A 265 -20.34 14.03 -2.09
CA THR A 265 -21.41 15.00 -2.37
C THR A 265 -22.82 14.41 -2.19
N GLY A 266 -22.95 13.22 -1.60
CA GLY A 266 -24.22 12.55 -1.36
C GLY A 266 -24.91 12.06 -2.63
N LYS A 267 -24.13 11.76 -3.68
CA LYS A 267 -24.63 11.27 -4.98
C LYS A 267 -24.31 9.80 -5.23
N SER A 268 -23.73 9.10 -4.26
CA SER A 268 -23.55 7.66 -4.25
C SER A 268 -23.89 7.12 -2.87
N VAL A 269 -24.62 5.99 -2.82
CA VAL A 269 -24.93 5.31 -1.55
C VAL A 269 -23.71 4.63 -1.00
N PHE A 270 -22.96 3.92 -1.88
CA PHE A 270 -21.77 3.18 -1.54
C PHE A 270 -20.53 3.75 -2.21
N TYR A 271 -19.39 3.55 -1.54
CA TYR A 271 -18.06 3.82 -2.02
C TYR A 271 -17.13 2.72 -1.51
N PHE A 272 -16.24 2.19 -2.34
CA PHE A 272 -15.28 1.18 -1.92
C PHE A 272 -13.88 1.76 -1.93
N ASP A 273 -13.17 1.61 -0.82
CA ASP A 273 -11.75 1.98 -0.74
C ASP A 273 -11.07 1.29 0.46
N GLY A 274 -9.78 1.54 0.63
CA GLY A 274 -8.99 1.03 1.73
C GLY A 274 -9.12 1.86 3.02
N PRO A 275 -8.49 1.39 4.11
CA PRO A 275 -8.61 2.01 5.44
C PRO A 275 -7.97 3.41 5.50
N TRP A 276 -7.05 3.77 4.60
CA TRP A 276 -6.44 5.11 4.50
C TRP A 276 -7.46 6.23 4.26
N MET A 277 -8.68 5.91 3.82
CA MET A 277 -9.74 6.89 3.61
C MET A 277 -10.49 7.27 4.89
N LEU A 278 -10.32 6.53 5.99
CA LEU A 278 -11.06 6.77 7.24
C LEU A 278 -10.88 8.19 7.76
N ASN A 279 -9.66 8.71 7.74
CA ASN A 279 -9.40 10.10 8.15
C ASN A 279 -9.95 11.15 7.19
N SER A 280 -10.14 10.80 5.90
CA SER A 280 -10.78 11.70 4.91
C SER A 280 -12.28 11.93 5.18
N PHE A 281 -12.89 11.04 5.97
CA PHE A 281 -14.28 11.10 6.42
C PHE A 281 -14.40 11.33 7.92
N ASP A 282 -13.30 11.61 8.62
CA ASP A 282 -13.23 11.85 10.06
C ASP A 282 -13.78 10.69 10.92
N LEU A 283 -13.57 9.45 10.45
CA LEU A 283 -14.13 8.25 11.07
C LEU A 283 -13.30 7.71 12.24
N ILE A 284 -12.05 8.08 12.35
CA ILE A 284 -11.18 7.62 13.46
C ILE A 284 -11.53 8.35 14.76
N GLU A 285 -11.72 9.65 14.71
CA GLU A 285 -12.00 10.47 15.90
C GLU A 285 -13.50 10.66 16.14
N ASN A 286 -14.28 10.85 15.09
CA ASN A 286 -15.70 11.25 15.17
C ASN A 286 -16.66 10.27 14.46
N GLY A 287 -16.29 9.00 14.31
CA GLY A 287 -17.05 8.00 13.56
C GLY A 287 -18.51 7.82 13.99
N GLU A 288 -18.82 8.02 15.27
CA GLU A 288 -20.21 7.94 15.79
C GLU A 288 -21.10 9.06 15.24
N THR A 289 -20.56 10.24 14.98
CA THR A 289 -21.29 11.43 14.52
C THR A 289 -21.17 11.69 13.02
N ALA A 290 -20.28 10.95 12.34
CA ALA A 290 -20.08 11.10 10.90
C ALA A 290 -21.28 10.56 10.09
N ASN A 291 -21.61 11.24 8.98
CA ASN A 291 -22.65 10.79 8.03
C ASN A 291 -22.22 9.60 7.18
N VAL A 292 -21.01 9.11 7.41
CA VAL A 292 -20.43 7.95 6.70
C VAL A 292 -20.23 6.82 7.70
N GLY A 293 -20.56 5.62 7.29
CA GLY A 293 -20.19 4.40 8.00
C GLY A 293 -19.33 3.50 7.15
N VAL A 294 -18.81 2.43 7.76
CA VAL A 294 -18.00 1.41 7.09
C VAL A 294 -18.56 0.03 7.41
N ALA A 295 -18.62 -0.81 6.40
CA ALA A 295 -18.97 -2.22 6.50
C ALA A 295 -17.99 -3.07 5.70
N ALA A 296 -17.90 -4.35 6.00
CA ALA A 296 -17.16 -5.27 5.16
C ALA A 296 -17.74 -5.29 3.73
N MET A 297 -16.87 -5.50 2.74
CA MET A 297 -17.33 -5.69 1.36
C MET A 297 -18.21 -6.96 1.27
N PRO A 298 -19.27 -6.97 0.44
CA PRO A 298 -20.08 -8.17 0.24
C PRO A 298 -19.22 -9.41 -0.05
N GLY A 299 -19.49 -10.52 0.65
CA GLY A 299 -18.75 -11.78 0.50
C GLY A 299 -17.34 -11.79 1.12
N ALA A 300 -16.86 -10.72 1.75
CA ALA A 300 -15.51 -10.66 2.31
C ALA A 300 -15.38 -11.37 3.68
N VAL A 301 -16.46 -11.47 4.43
CA VAL A 301 -16.48 -12.04 5.79
C VAL A 301 -17.43 -13.24 5.88
N GLY A 302 -17.46 -13.91 7.03
CA GLY A 302 -18.22 -15.13 7.22
C GLY A 302 -17.37 -16.39 7.04
N GLU A 303 -18.00 -17.58 7.03
CA GLU A 303 -17.29 -18.87 7.01
C GLU A 303 -16.43 -19.04 5.75
N ASN A 304 -16.99 -18.69 4.58
CA ASN A 304 -16.32 -18.79 3.29
C ASN A 304 -15.88 -17.41 2.76
N GLY A 305 -15.83 -16.39 3.63
CA GLY A 305 -15.46 -15.04 3.24
C GLY A 305 -14.01 -14.98 2.76
N VAL A 306 -13.78 -14.23 1.67
CA VAL A 306 -12.46 -13.92 1.16
C VAL A 306 -12.46 -12.55 0.50
N SER A 307 -11.36 -11.80 0.67
CA SER A 307 -11.11 -10.53 -0.01
C SER A 307 -9.67 -10.48 -0.47
N TYR A 308 -9.46 -10.03 -1.69
CA TYR A 308 -8.11 -9.63 -2.11
C TYR A 308 -7.67 -8.41 -1.32
N SER A 309 -6.43 -8.43 -0.84
CA SER A 309 -5.88 -7.34 -0.02
C SER A 309 -4.41 -7.11 -0.35
N GLY A 310 -3.91 -5.94 -0.03
CA GLY A 310 -2.49 -5.64 -0.01
C GLY A 310 -1.93 -5.60 1.42
N SER A 311 -0.61 -5.53 1.51
CA SER A 311 0.11 -5.35 2.78
C SER A 311 1.36 -4.52 2.52
N HIS A 312 1.61 -3.52 3.36
CA HIS A 312 2.90 -2.85 3.36
C HIS A 312 3.91 -3.67 4.17
N GLN A 313 5.10 -3.77 3.62
CA GLN A 313 6.19 -4.57 4.15
C GLN A 313 7.44 -3.69 4.28
N PHE A 314 8.13 -3.76 5.42
CA PHE A 314 9.48 -3.24 5.54
C PHE A 314 10.47 -4.15 4.85
N THR A 315 11.35 -3.58 4.04
CA THR A 315 12.44 -4.27 3.36
C THR A 315 13.74 -3.53 3.57
N LEU A 316 14.87 -4.26 3.57
CA LEU A 316 16.21 -3.72 3.67
C LEU A 316 16.94 -3.83 2.34
N MET A 317 17.59 -2.75 1.91
CA MET A 317 18.27 -2.73 0.63
C MET A 317 19.68 -3.35 0.74
N SER A 318 19.95 -4.36 -0.08
CA SER A 318 21.22 -5.14 -0.06
C SER A 318 22.46 -4.30 -0.36
N ASN A 319 22.31 -3.20 -1.08
CA ASN A 319 23.42 -2.35 -1.53
C ASN A 319 23.78 -1.20 -0.58
N THR A 320 22.98 -0.96 0.46
CA THR A 320 23.21 0.10 1.45
C THR A 320 23.33 -0.42 2.87
N VAL A 321 22.69 -1.55 3.18
CA VAL A 321 22.81 -2.23 4.47
C VAL A 321 23.90 -3.30 4.32
N THR A 322 25.16 -2.90 4.50
CA THR A 322 26.32 -3.72 4.19
C THR A 322 27.13 -4.16 5.42
N ASP A 323 26.71 -3.74 6.61
CA ASP A 323 27.34 -4.06 7.89
C ASP A 323 26.29 -4.30 8.98
N ASP A 324 26.67 -5.04 10.02
CA ASP A 324 25.79 -5.45 11.11
C ASP A 324 25.26 -4.25 11.91
N ARG A 325 26.06 -3.21 12.12
CA ARG A 325 25.66 -2.02 12.87
C ARG A 325 24.53 -1.27 12.16
N THR A 326 24.63 -1.10 10.84
CA THR A 326 23.58 -0.50 10.02
C THR A 326 22.31 -1.39 10.01
N LYS A 327 22.49 -2.72 9.95
CA LYS A 327 21.39 -3.67 9.99
C LYS A 327 20.63 -3.62 11.34
N GLU A 328 21.36 -3.61 12.45
CA GLU A 328 20.80 -3.49 13.80
C GLU A 328 20.05 -2.16 13.99
N ALA A 329 20.58 -1.06 13.46
CA ALA A 329 19.90 0.22 13.48
C ALA A 329 18.57 0.19 12.69
N CYS A 330 18.55 -0.47 11.51
CA CYS A 330 17.32 -0.70 10.75
C CYS A 330 16.30 -1.52 11.56
N TYR A 331 16.74 -2.57 12.24
CA TYR A 331 15.86 -3.41 13.07
C TYR A 331 15.32 -2.63 14.28
N THR A 332 16.14 -1.77 14.89
CA THR A 332 15.70 -0.88 15.98
C THR A 332 14.57 0.03 15.51
N PHE A 333 14.70 0.64 14.33
CA PHE A 333 13.63 1.45 13.76
C PHE A 333 12.37 0.64 13.46
N ILE A 334 12.48 -0.52 12.82
CA ILE A 334 11.34 -1.39 12.52
C ILE A 334 10.65 -1.82 13.83
N LYS A 335 11.41 -2.21 14.85
CA LYS A 335 10.87 -2.55 16.17
C LYS A 335 10.09 -1.41 16.80
N TYR A 336 10.64 -0.20 16.75
CA TYR A 336 9.97 1.00 17.26
C TYR A 336 8.61 1.22 16.56
N ILE A 337 8.57 1.17 15.24
CA ILE A 337 7.32 1.31 14.49
C ILE A 337 6.31 0.22 14.88
N GLN A 338 6.77 -1.05 15.05
CA GLN A 338 5.89 -2.15 15.47
C GLN A 338 5.31 -1.89 16.88
N GLN A 339 6.12 -1.45 17.82
CA GLN A 339 5.69 -1.15 19.19
C GLN A 339 4.73 0.05 19.28
N HIS A 340 4.79 0.96 18.28
CA HIS A 340 3.93 2.14 18.18
C HIS A 340 2.85 2.01 17.10
N SER A 341 2.55 0.79 16.65
CA SER A 341 1.61 0.56 15.53
C SER A 341 0.14 0.90 15.86
N LEU A 342 -0.19 1.19 17.11
CA LEU A 342 -1.46 1.84 17.44
C LEU A 342 -1.55 3.26 16.86
N SER A 343 -0.44 4.01 16.81
CA SER A 343 -0.40 5.31 16.09
C SER A 343 -0.63 5.11 14.60
N TRP A 344 -0.12 4.02 14.02
CA TRP A 344 -0.40 3.63 12.65
C TRP A 344 -1.88 3.27 12.42
N ALA A 345 -2.52 2.63 13.40
CA ALA A 345 -3.98 2.39 13.38
C ALA A 345 -4.78 3.71 13.38
N LYS A 346 -4.38 4.69 14.19
CA LYS A 346 -5.01 6.03 14.21
C LYS A 346 -4.77 6.81 12.91
N ALA A 347 -3.76 6.43 12.13
CA ALA A 347 -3.58 6.92 10.77
C ALA A 347 -4.61 6.34 9.78
N GLY A 348 -5.46 5.41 10.20
CA GLY A 348 -6.45 4.74 9.39
C GLY A 348 -5.93 3.45 8.76
N GLN A 349 -4.92 2.80 9.33
CA GLN A 349 -4.36 1.54 8.78
C GLN A 349 -4.67 0.36 9.72
N VAL A 350 -4.64 -0.87 9.21
CA VAL A 350 -4.82 -2.09 10.04
C VAL A 350 -3.46 -2.72 10.30
N PRO A 351 -2.88 -2.55 11.51
CA PRO A 351 -1.60 -3.18 11.83
C PRO A 351 -1.63 -4.69 11.64
N ALA A 352 -0.52 -5.27 11.18
CA ALA A 352 -0.42 -6.72 11.06
C ALA A 352 -0.21 -7.42 12.41
N LEU A 353 0.22 -6.69 13.45
CA LEU A 353 0.53 -7.18 14.80
C LEU A 353 -0.75 -7.38 15.62
N LYS A 354 -1.06 -8.62 16.01
CA LYS A 354 -2.29 -8.99 16.72
C LYS A 354 -2.41 -8.35 18.10
N GLU A 355 -1.30 -8.17 18.82
CA GLU A 355 -1.31 -7.50 20.13
C GLU A 355 -2.01 -6.13 20.06
N VAL A 356 -1.77 -5.38 18.99
CA VAL A 356 -2.43 -4.09 18.77
C VAL A 356 -3.91 -4.27 18.46
N LEU A 357 -4.25 -5.21 17.57
CA LEU A 357 -5.64 -5.51 17.17
C LEU A 357 -6.48 -5.98 18.37
N ASP A 358 -5.85 -6.65 19.33
CA ASP A 358 -6.50 -7.16 20.53
C ASP A 358 -6.62 -6.13 21.66
N SER A 359 -5.96 -4.98 21.55
CA SER A 359 -6.02 -3.92 22.56
C SER A 359 -7.41 -3.26 22.61
N GLU A 360 -7.83 -2.86 23.81
CA GLU A 360 -9.12 -2.16 24.01
C GLU A 360 -9.15 -0.82 23.27
N GLU A 361 -8.01 -0.14 23.17
CA GLU A 361 -7.90 1.14 22.47
C GLU A 361 -8.13 0.97 20.95
N TYR A 362 -7.53 -0.05 20.33
CA TYR A 362 -7.80 -0.36 18.93
C TYR A 362 -9.26 -0.79 18.69
N LYS A 363 -9.79 -1.66 19.53
CA LYS A 363 -11.18 -2.14 19.43
C LYS A 363 -12.20 -1.03 19.59
N SER A 364 -11.87 0.05 20.30
CA SER A 364 -12.74 1.21 20.43
C SER A 364 -12.87 2.04 19.15
N ILE A 365 -11.98 1.84 18.15
CA ILE A 365 -12.07 2.49 16.85
C ILE A 365 -13.03 1.67 15.97
N ALA A 366 -14.33 1.94 16.08
CA ALA A 366 -15.38 1.15 15.43
C ALA A 366 -15.18 1.05 13.90
N ALA A 367 -14.73 2.13 13.26
CA ALA A 367 -14.55 2.19 11.80
C ALA A 367 -13.43 1.27 11.27
N LEU A 368 -12.50 0.82 12.12
CA LEU A 368 -11.46 -0.15 11.75
C LEU A 368 -11.93 -1.61 11.83
N GLN A 369 -13.02 -1.91 12.55
CA GLN A 369 -13.41 -3.29 12.80
C GLN A 369 -13.82 -4.06 11.53
N PRO A 370 -14.58 -3.49 10.55
CA PRO A 370 -14.88 -4.16 9.30
C PRO A 370 -13.63 -4.48 8.46
N PHE A 371 -12.62 -3.60 8.49
CA PHE A 371 -11.34 -3.85 7.84
C PHE A 371 -10.56 -4.96 8.55
N THR A 372 -10.60 -5.00 9.88
CA THR A 372 -9.92 -6.02 10.68
C THR A 372 -10.49 -7.42 10.42
N GLU A 373 -11.81 -7.55 10.41
CA GLU A 373 -12.48 -8.82 10.08
C GLU A 373 -12.09 -9.30 8.69
N THR A 374 -12.07 -8.39 7.72
CA THR A 374 -11.65 -8.67 6.34
C THR A 374 -10.16 -9.03 6.28
N ALA A 375 -9.29 -8.38 7.07
CA ALA A 375 -7.85 -8.66 7.10
C ALA A 375 -7.54 -10.11 7.54
N TYR A 376 -8.32 -10.68 8.44
CA TYR A 376 -8.19 -12.09 8.82
C TYR A 376 -8.62 -13.08 7.72
N LYS A 377 -9.35 -12.62 6.71
CA LYS A 377 -9.81 -13.37 5.53
C LYS A 377 -9.06 -12.96 4.25
N ALA A 378 -8.03 -12.13 4.40
CA ALA A 378 -7.33 -11.53 3.29
C ALA A 378 -6.51 -12.57 2.52
N ASP A 379 -6.71 -12.60 1.20
CA ASP A 379 -5.81 -13.21 0.24
C ASP A 379 -4.87 -12.12 -0.30
N LEU A 380 -3.58 -12.29 -0.10
CA LEU A 380 -2.55 -11.34 -0.54
C LEU A 380 -1.96 -11.72 -1.91
N GLY A 381 -2.61 -12.62 -2.63
CA GLY A 381 -2.18 -13.14 -3.91
C GLY A 381 -0.91 -13.98 -3.82
N LYS A 382 -0.31 -14.28 -4.97
CA LYS A 382 0.95 -15.01 -5.05
C LYS A 382 2.15 -14.09 -4.81
N ALA A 383 2.36 -13.71 -3.54
CA ALA A 383 3.42 -12.79 -3.14
C ALA A 383 4.84 -13.32 -3.43
N ASP A 384 5.00 -14.64 -3.63
CA ASP A 384 6.23 -15.30 -4.03
C ASP A 384 6.47 -15.30 -5.55
N TYR A 385 5.49 -14.88 -6.36
CA TYR A 385 5.63 -14.80 -7.80
C TYR A 385 6.26 -13.47 -8.23
N LYS A 386 7.45 -13.52 -8.79
CA LYS A 386 8.25 -12.33 -9.15
C LYS A 386 7.60 -11.36 -10.15
N TYR A 387 6.64 -11.82 -10.94
CA TYR A 387 5.89 -11.01 -11.92
C TYR A 387 4.44 -10.77 -11.50
N PHE A 388 4.10 -11.06 -10.25
CA PHE A 388 2.75 -10.87 -9.74
C PHE A 388 2.22 -9.46 -10.01
N TYR A 389 3.01 -8.44 -9.67
CA TYR A 389 2.59 -7.06 -9.84
C TYR A 389 2.32 -6.68 -11.30
N GLU A 390 3.19 -7.11 -12.21
CA GLU A 390 3.03 -6.84 -13.64
C GLU A 390 1.75 -7.48 -14.17
N GLY A 391 1.50 -8.74 -13.89
CA GLY A 391 0.28 -9.43 -14.30
C GLY A 391 -0.98 -8.84 -13.67
N TYR A 392 -0.90 -8.40 -12.40
CA TYR A 392 -1.98 -7.70 -11.71
C TYR A 392 -2.32 -6.35 -12.39
N ASN A 393 -1.33 -5.65 -12.93
CA ASN A 393 -1.57 -4.44 -13.72
C ASN A 393 -2.22 -4.73 -15.06
N TYR A 394 -1.80 -5.81 -15.77
CA TYR A 394 -2.48 -6.25 -16.99
C TYR A 394 -3.96 -6.58 -16.73
N MET A 395 -4.26 -7.23 -15.61
CA MET A 395 -5.62 -7.48 -15.15
C MET A 395 -6.39 -6.17 -14.93
N GLY A 396 -5.79 -5.20 -14.23
CA GLY A 396 -6.40 -3.89 -13.99
C GLY A 396 -6.75 -3.15 -15.29
N VAL A 397 -5.89 -3.25 -16.31
CA VAL A 397 -6.17 -2.70 -17.66
C VAL A 397 -7.35 -3.41 -18.31
N ALA A 398 -7.49 -4.74 -18.13
CA ALA A 398 -8.65 -5.47 -18.65
C ALA A 398 -9.95 -5.03 -17.98
N VAL A 399 -9.95 -4.88 -16.65
CA VAL A 399 -11.10 -4.38 -15.87
C VAL A 399 -11.51 -3.00 -16.39
N SER A 400 -10.56 -2.08 -16.51
CA SER A 400 -10.81 -0.73 -17.04
C SER A 400 -11.40 -0.74 -18.46
N ASN A 401 -10.84 -1.57 -19.35
CA ASN A 401 -11.32 -1.68 -20.74
C ASN A 401 -12.76 -2.22 -20.81
N ALA A 402 -13.13 -3.18 -19.95
CA ALA A 402 -14.49 -3.73 -19.93
C ALA A 402 -15.50 -2.72 -19.36
N ILE A 403 -15.19 -2.08 -18.25
CA ILE A 403 -16.07 -1.09 -17.63
C ILE A 403 -16.25 0.15 -18.52
N SER A 404 -15.24 0.52 -19.33
CA SER A 404 -15.34 1.59 -20.33
C SER A 404 -15.98 1.14 -21.66
N ASP A 405 -16.59 -0.05 -21.71
CA ASP A 405 -17.23 -0.64 -22.89
C ASP A 405 -16.33 -0.72 -24.15
N LYS A 406 -15.03 -0.77 -23.94
CA LYS A 406 -14.06 -0.90 -25.04
C LYS A 406 -14.00 -2.33 -25.59
N TYR A 407 -14.09 -3.31 -24.72
CA TYR A 407 -14.18 -4.74 -25.03
C TYR A 407 -15.12 -5.40 -24.03
N GLY A 408 -15.80 -6.48 -24.43
CA GLY A 408 -16.57 -7.29 -23.47
C GLY A 408 -15.67 -7.95 -22.39
N PRO A 409 -16.22 -8.36 -21.24
CA PRO A 409 -15.47 -8.90 -20.12
C PRO A 409 -14.49 -10.01 -20.51
N LYS A 410 -14.99 -11.03 -21.21
CA LYS A 410 -14.14 -12.16 -21.63
C LYS A 410 -13.00 -11.74 -22.57
N ASP A 411 -13.29 -10.92 -23.59
CA ASP A 411 -12.27 -10.45 -24.53
C ASP A 411 -11.23 -9.57 -23.83
N SER A 412 -11.64 -8.74 -22.88
CA SER A 412 -10.74 -7.92 -22.08
C SER A 412 -9.76 -8.77 -21.28
N LEU A 413 -10.26 -9.79 -20.54
CA LEU A 413 -9.43 -10.67 -19.72
C LEU A 413 -8.51 -11.57 -20.57
N ASP A 414 -9.00 -12.15 -21.68
CA ASP A 414 -8.20 -12.97 -22.59
C ASP A 414 -7.04 -12.16 -23.20
N ARG A 415 -7.28 -10.90 -23.58
CA ARG A 415 -6.26 -9.98 -24.08
C ARG A 415 -5.20 -9.67 -23.03
N ALA A 416 -5.61 -9.48 -21.78
CA ALA A 416 -4.69 -9.18 -20.70
C ALA A 416 -3.78 -10.39 -20.40
N VAL A 417 -4.34 -11.60 -20.28
CA VAL A 417 -3.55 -12.83 -20.08
C VAL A 417 -2.55 -13.01 -21.22
N LYS A 418 -3.01 -12.87 -22.47
CA LYS A 418 -2.12 -12.96 -23.64
C LYS A 418 -1.02 -11.90 -23.66
N SER A 419 -1.37 -10.66 -23.33
CA SER A 419 -0.41 -9.55 -23.33
C SER A 419 0.63 -9.72 -22.23
N PHE A 420 0.22 -10.19 -21.05
CA PHE A 420 1.15 -10.51 -19.96
C PHE A 420 2.07 -11.67 -20.30
N SER A 421 1.55 -12.74 -20.91
CA SER A 421 2.38 -13.87 -21.38
C SER A 421 3.41 -13.44 -22.40
N ASN A 422 3.04 -12.58 -23.37
CA ASN A 422 3.97 -12.00 -24.32
C ASN A 422 5.03 -11.12 -23.63
N TRP A 423 4.61 -10.31 -22.66
CA TRP A 423 5.55 -9.48 -21.90
C TRP A 423 6.61 -10.32 -21.17
N ILE A 424 6.21 -11.48 -20.59
CA ILE A 424 7.16 -12.42 -19.98
C ILE A 424 8.17 -12.90 -21.02
N ILE A 425 7.71 -13.32 -22.22
CA ILE A 425 8.57 -13.81 -23.29
C ILE A 425 9.53 -12.71 -23.79
N ASP A 426 9.02 -11.50 -24.01
CA ASP A 426 9.79 -10.38 -24.59
C ASP A 426 10.85 -9.83 -23.61
N ASN A 427 10.67 -10.00 -22.32
CA ASN A 427 11.62 -9.56 -21.29
C ASN A 427 12.63 -10.66 -20.89
N GLY A 428 12.65 -11.80 -21.57
CA GLY A 428 13.66 -12.85 -21.42
C GLY A 428 13.50 -13.73 -20.17
N PHE A 429 12.26 -13.91 -19.73
CA PHE A 429 11.91 -14.66 -18.52
C PHE A 429 11.28 -16.02 -18.85
#